data_d7b87f26a6fe8a9ac8ded74b53abeec9
#
_entry.id   d7b87f26a6fe8a9ac8ded74b53abeec9
#
_cell.length_a   1.000
_cell.length_b   1.000
_cell.length_c   1.000
_cell.angle_alpha   90.00
_cell.angle_beta   90.00
_cell.angle_gamma   90.00
#
_symmetry.space_group_name_H-M   'P 1'
#
loop_
_entity.id
_entity.type
_entity.pdbx_description
1 polymer ?
#
loop_
_entity_poly.entity_id
_entity_poly.type
_entity_poly.pdbx_seq_one_letter_code
_entity_poly.pdbx_strand_id
1 'polypeptide(L)'
;MSDRETRKANVIEALNKARSMELHAIHQYMNQHYNLDDMDYGELAANMKLIAIDEMRHCEMFAERIKELGGEPTSEVAGKVVKGQEVKAIYSSDSDSEDDTIFVYNELRKVCVDNGDILTAKLFETIIGEEQIHLNYFDNISDHIETLGDTFLSKICLLYTSPSPR
;
A
#
# COMPACT_ATOMS: atom_id res chain seq x y z
N MET A 1 -28.53 18.98 7.53
CA MET A 1 -27.42 19.24 6.59
C MET A 1 -27.97 19.55 5.21
N SER A 2 -27.37 20.48 4.49
CA SER A 2 -27.71 20.68 3.08
C SER A 2 -27.27 19.47 2.26
N ASP A 3 -27.91 19.23 1.10
CA ASP A 3 -27.51 18.15 0.18
C ASP A 3 -26.02 18.23 -0.20
N ARG A 4 -25.48 19.43 -0.36
CA ARG A 4 -24.05 19.67 -0.61
C ARG A 4 -23.15 19.21 0.53
N GLU A 5 -23.56 19.46 1.78
CA GLU A 5 -22.78 19.03 2.96
C GLU A 5 -22.77 17.51 3.11
N THR A 6 -23.90 16.87 2.83
CA THR A 6 -24.02 15.40 2.84
C THR A 6 -23.09 14.76 1.80
N ARG A 7 -23.11 15.26 0.57
CA ARG A 7 -22.21 14.75 -0.48
C ARG A 7 -20.73 14.92 -0.11
N LYS A 8 -20.34 16.07 0.42
CA LYS A 8 -18.97 16.28 0.91
C LYS A 8 -18.59 15.30 2.03
N ALA A 9 -19.48 15.09 2.98
CA ALA A 9 -19.24 14.18 4.10
C ALA A 9 -19.00 12.75 3.60
N ASN A 10 -19.79 12.27 2.65
CA ASN A 10 -19.62 10.95 2.06
C ASN A 10 -18.26 10.79 1.36
N VAL A 11 -17.79 11.81 0.65
CA VAL A 11 -16.48 11.80 -0.01
C VAL A 11 -15.34 11.82 1.02
N ILE A 12 -15.46 12.64 2.06
CA ILE A 12 -14.48 12.68 3.16
C ILE A 12 -14.38 11.32 3.88
N GLU A 13 -15.51 10.66 4.10
CA GLU A 13 -15.54 9.31 4.70
C GLU A 13 -14.82 8.30 3.80
N ALA A 14 -15.08 8.32 2.49
CA ALA A 14 -14.38 7.47 1.52
C ALA A 14 -12.87 7.70 1.53
N LEU A 15 -12.42 8.96 1.52
CA LEU A 15 -11.01 9.32 1.61
C LEU A 15 -10.36 8.88 2.92
N ASN A 16 -11.06 9.05 4.05
CA ASN A 16 -10.55 8.62 5.35
C ASN A 16 -10.46 7.10 5.46
N LYS A 17 -11.38 6.35 4.85
CA LYS A 17 -11.28 4.90 4.76
C LYS A 17 -10.03 4.49 3.97
N ALA A 18 -9.81 5.06 2.80
CA ALA A 18 -8.60 4.81 2.01
C ALA A 18 -7.33 5.16 2.81
N ARG A 19 -7.27 6.35 3.38
CA ARG A 19 -6.12 6.78 4.18
C ARG A 19 -5.80 5.84 5.35
N SER A 20 -6.82 5.28 6.02
CA SER A 20 -6.59 4.31 7.10
C SER A 20 -5.98 3.00 6.59
N MET A 21 -6.28 2.61 5.36
CA MET A 21 -5.68 1.44 4.69
C MET A 21 -4.21 1.71 4.37
N GLU A 22 -3.87 2.89 3.82
CA GLU A 22 -2.47 3.27 3.58
C GLU A 22 -1.64 3.32 4.86
N LEU A 23 -2.19 3.88 5.94
CA LEU A 23 -1.50 3.87 7.24
C LEU A 23 -1.20 2.43 7.71
N HIS A 24 -2.09 1.49 7.46
CA HIS A 24 -1.85 0.08 7.74
C HIS A 24 -0.75 -0.49 6.84
N ALA A 25 -0.81 -0.25 5.52
CA ALA A 25 0.17 -0.72 4.55
C ALA A 25 1.59 -0.22 4.88
N ILE A 26 1.74 1.07 5.22
CA ILE A 26 3.02 1.65 5.67
C ILE A 26 3.60 0.87 6.85
N HIS A 27 2.80 0.62 7.88
CA HIS A 27 3.26 -0.11 9.06
C HIS A 27 3.59 -1.57 8.74
N GLN A 28 2.80 -2.23 7.90
CA GLN A 28 3.02 -3.61 7.48
C GLN A 28 4.32 -3.73 6.66
N TYR A 29 4.49 -2.93 5.63
CA TYR A 29 5.65 -2.98 4.73
C TYR A 29 6.94 -2.55 5.43
N MET A 30 6.90 -1.58 6.34
CA MET A 30 8.07 -1.24 7.14
C MET A 30 8.46 -2.37 8.11
N ASN A 31 7.51 -3.09 8.69
CA ASN A 31 7.84 -4.27 9.50
C ASN A 31 8.49 -5.38 8.64
N GLN A 32 7.95 -5.63 7.46
CA GLN A 32 8.50 -6.60 6.52
C GLN A 32 9.89 -6.19 6.00
N HIS A 33 10.09 -4.89 5.73
CA HIS A 33 11.41 -4.36 5.38
C HIS A 33 12.48 -4.75 6.39
N TYR A 34 12.23 -4.52 7.68
CA TYR A 34 13.19 -4.87 8.74
C TYR A 34 13.42 -6.38 8.84
N ASN A 35 12.36 -7.19 8.68
CA ASN A 35 12.48 -8.65 8.72
C ASN A 35 13.27 -9.19 7.52
N LEU A 36 13.02 -8.66 6.31
CA LEU A 36 13.76 -9.04 5.11
C LEU A 36 15.23 -8.65 5.20
N ASP A 37 15.54 -7.49 5.77
CA ASP A 37 16.92 -7.03 5.99
C ASP A 37 17.65 -7.91 7.01
N ASP A 38 16.99 -8.29 8.11
CA ASP A 38 17.54 -9.20 9.13
C ASP A 38 17.76 -10.64 8.61
N MET A 39 17.01 -11.05 7.60
CA MET A 39 17.15 -12.33 6.90
C MET A 39 18.17 -12.31 5.73
N ASP A 40 18.94 -11.23 5.59
CA ASP A 40 19.92 -11.01 4.50
C ASP A 40 19.31 -10.90 3.08
N TYR A 41 18.03 -10.58 2.94
CA TYR A 41 17.38 -10.29 1.66
C TYR A 41 17.36 -8.78 1.35
N GLY A 42 18.53 -8.16 1.33
CA GLY A 42 18.68 -6.70 1.26
C GLY A 42 18.05 -6.05 0.04
N GLU A 43 18.03 -6.68 -1.12
CA GLU A 43 17.34 -6.15 -2.32
C GLU A 43 15.82 -6.15 -2.14
N LEU A 44 15.25 -7.24 -1.62
CA LEU A 44 13.82 -7.32 -1.32
C LEU A 44 13.43 -6.32 -0.22
N ALA A 45 14.27 -6.18 0.81
CA ALA A 45 14.09 -5.21 1.89
C ALA A 45 14.09 -3.77 1.36
N ALA A 46 15.01 -3.43 0.47
CA ALA A 46 15.09 -2.10 -0.14
C ALA A 46 13.85 -1.76 -0.97
N ASN A 47 13.38 -2.71 -1.79
CA ASN A 47 12.17 -2.53 -2.59
C ASN A 47 10.91 -2.40 -1.72
N MET A 48 10.79 -3.21 -0.66
CA MET A 48 9.68 -3.11 0.30
C MET A 48 9.61 -1.73 0.96
N LYS A 49 10.77 -1.16 1.32
CA LYS A 49 10.85 0.20 1.85
C LYS A 49 10.41 1.26 0.84
N LEU A 50 10.76 1.10 -0.44
CA LEU A 50 10.33 2.04 -1.49
C LEU A 50 8.80 2.01 -1.65
N ILE A 51 8.20 0.83 -1.64
CA ILE A 51 6.73 0.70 -1.66
C ILE A 51 6.11 1.37 -0.43
N ALA A 52 6.63 1.13 0.78
CA ALA A 52 6.14 1.83 1.97
C ALA A 52 6.23 3.37 1.88
N ILE A 53 7.22 3.91 1.16
CA ILE A 53 7.34 5.34 0.89
C ILE A 53 6.26 5.80 -0.10
N ASP A 54 5.91 4.98 -1.09
CA ASP A 54 4.82 5.30 -2.01
C ASP A 54 3.47 5.34 -1.27
N GLU A 55 3.20 4.39 -0.33
CA GLU A 55 2.01 4.43 0.53
C GLU A 55 1.96 5.69 1.43
N MET A 56 3.12 6.17 1.89
CA MET A 56 3.18 7.45 2.61
C MET A 56 2.74 8.62 1.72
N ARG A 57 3.11 8.61 0.43
CA ARG A 57 2.67 9.63 -0.54
C ARG A 57 1.18 9.54 -0.82
N HIS A 58 0.62 8.33 -0.95
CA HIS A 58 -0.82 8.13 -1.07
C HIS A 58 -1.57 8.69 0.15
N CYS A 59 -1.07 8.39 1.36
CA CYS A 59 -1.58 8.97 2.60
C CYS A 59 -1.62 10.49 2.59
N GLU A 60 -0.55 11.14 2.09
CA GLU A 60 -0.45 12.60 1.97
C GLU A 60 -1.48 13.12 0.96
N MET A 61 -1.57 12.52 -0.23
CA MET A 61 -2.51 12.92 -1.27
C MET A 61 -3.97 12.85 -0.78
N PHE A 62 -4.35 11.80 -0.06
CA PHE A 62 -5.67 11.69 0.56
C PHE A 62 -5.89 12.76 1.63
N ALA A 63 -4.90 13.03 2.49
CA ALA A 63 -5.00 14.04 3.53
C ALA A 63 -5.18 15.45 2.96
N GLU A 64 -4.42 15.82 1.95
CA GLU A 64 -4.54 17.10 1.25
C GLU A 64 -5.95 17.27 0.68
N ARG A 65 -6.48 16.25 0.01
CA ARG A 65 -7.82 16.28 -0.55
C ARG A 65 -8.91 16.40 0.53
N ILE A 66 -8.77 15.70 1.65
CA ILE A 66 -9.65 15.82 2.80
C ILE A 66 -9.68 17.28 3.34
N LYS A 67 -8.50 17.91 3.45
CA LYS A 67 -8.39 19.30 3.90
C LYS A 67 -9.02 20.29 2.91
N GLU A 68 -8.85 20.09 1.61
CA GLU A 68 -9.53 20.88 0.57
C GLU A 68 -11.07 20.81 0.68
N LEU A 69 -11.59 19.65 1.07
CA LEU A 69 -13.02 19.44 1.32
C LEU A 69 -13.48 19.97 2.68
N GLY A 70 -12.58 20.43 3.53
CA GLY A 70 -12.87 20.96 4.86
C GLY A 70 -13.03 19.88 5.94
N GLY A 71 -12.52 18.68 5.68
CA GLY A 71 -12.52 17.55 6.61
C GLY A 71 -11.29 17.48 7.50
N GLU A 72 -11.24 16.46 8.35
CA GLU A 72 -10.09 16.12 9.17
C GLU A 72 -9.54 14.73 8.75
N PRO A 73 -8.24 14.63 8.33
CA PRO A 73 -7.62 13.37 7.98
C PRO A 73 -7.49 12.45 9.19
N THR A 74 -7.96 11.23 9.05
CA THR A 74 -7.85 10.22 10.12
C THR A 74 -6.38 9.86 10.41
N SER A 75 -6.11 9.52 11.66
CA SER A 75 -4.87 8.85 12.12
C SER A 75 -5.12 7.39 12.51
N GLU A 76 -6.32 6.89 12.33
CA GLU A 76 -6.69 5.51 12.60
C GLU A 76 -6.07 4.56 11.56
N VAL A 77 -5.57 3.44 12.02
CA VAL A 77 -4.96 2.38 11.20
C VAL A 77 -5.98 1.28 10.97
N ALA A 78 -6.19 0.88 9.72
CA ALA A 78 -7.27 -0.05 9.35
C ALA A 78 -7.11 -1.47 9.89
N GLY A 79 -5.89 -1.89 10.26
CA GLY A 79 -5.63 -3.25 10.70
C GLY A 79 -4.43 -3.37 11.62
N LYS A 80 -4.15 -4.62 12.04
CA LYS A 80 -2.97 -4.95 12.83
C LYS A 80 -1.86 -5.51 11.94
N VAL A 81 -0.63 -5.09 12.20
CA VAL A 81 0.56 -5.61 11.53
C VAL A 81 0.78 -7.07 11.86
N VAL A 82 0.94 -7.90 10.85
CA VAL A 82 1.39 -9.29 10.98
C VAL A 82 2.91 -9.31 11.02
N LYS A 83 3.48 -9.81 12.12
CA LYS A 83 4.92 -9.80 12.38
C LYS A 83 5.56 -11.17 12.18
N GLY A 84 6.85 -11.19 11.89
CA GLY A 84 7.64 -12.43 11.85
C GLY A 84 7.26 -13.38 10.72
N GLN A 85 6.79 -12.83 9.59
CA GLN A 85 6.42 -13.64 8.44
C GLN A 85 7.67 -14.22 7.73
N GLU A 86 7.55 -15.45 7.25
CA GLU A 86 8.50 -16.05 6.32
C GLU A 86 8.44 -15.35 4.96
N VAL A 87 9.55 -15.32 4.21
CA VAL A 87 9.65 -14.61 2.93
C VAL A 87 8.52 -14.94 1.96
N LYS A 88 8.21 -16.22 1.81
CA LYS A 88 7.11 -16.67 0.95
C LYS A 88 5.77 -16.13 1.40
N ALA A 89 5.50 -16.11 2.71
CA ALA A 89 4.24 -15.63 3.26
C ALA A 89 4.09 -14.11 3.11
N ILE A 90 5.19 -13.35 3.16
CA ILE A 90 5.20 -11.90 2.90
C ILE A 90 4.59 -11.62 1.53
N TYR A 91 5.19 -12.14 0.47
CA TYR A 91 4.82 -11.78 -0.90
C TYR A 91 3.44 -12.28 -1.32
N SER A 92 3.03 -13.47 -0.87
CA SER A 92 1.67 -13.96 -1.09
C SER A 92 0.62 -13.12 -0.37
N SER A 93 0.88 -12.74 0.88
CA SER A 93 -0.01 -11.90 1.69
C SER A 93 -0.14 -10.49 1.13
N ASP A 94 0.97 -9.91 0.66
CA ASP A 94 1.00 -8.54 0.13
C ASP A 94 0.31 -8.47 -1.24
N SER A 95 0.49 -9.49 -2.09
CA SER A 95 -0.27 -9.61 -3.33
C SER A 95 -1.78 -9.61 -3.08
N ASP A 96 -2.27 -10.45 -2.17
CA ASP A 96 -3.69 -10.49 -1.80
C ASP A 96 -4.16 -9.12 -1.24
N SER A 97 -3.32 -8.45 -0.44
CA SER A 97 -3.63 -7.15 0.14
C SER A 97 -3.76 -6.03 -0.91
N GLU A 98 -2.88 -6.02 -1.91
CA GLU A 98 -2.95 -5.04 -2.99
C GLU A 98 -4.16 -5.25 -3.90
N ASP A 99 -4.50 -6.51 -4.22
CA ASP A 99 -5.70 -6.82 -5.00
C ASP A 99 -6.97 -6.36 -4.26
N ASP A 100 -7.06 -6.64 -2.96
CA ASP A 100 -8.14 -6.14 -2.10
C ASP A 100 -8.18 -4.60 -2.05
N THR A 101 -7.03 -3.94 -1.97
CA THR A 101 -6.92 -2.47 -1.97
C THR A 101 -7.44 -1.88 -3.28
N ILE A 102 -7.02 -2.41 -4.43
CA ILE A 102 -7.50 -1.99 -5.75
C ILE A 102 -9.02 -2.17 -5.84
N PHE A 103 -9.55 -3.30 -5.38
CA PHE A 103 -10.99 -3.54 -5.37
C PHE A 103 -11.73 -2.51 -4.51
N VAL A 104 -11.29 -2.28 -3.27
CA VAL A 104 -11.90 -1.31 -2.36
C VAL A 104 -11.82 0.11 -2.94
N TYR A 105 -10.69 0.51 -3.52
CA TYR A 105 -10.53 1.85 -4.09
C TYR A 105 -11.42 2.08 -5.32
N ASN A 106 -11.70 1.05 -6.11
CA ASN A 106 -12.70 1.14 -7.16
C ASN A 106 -14.11 1.41 -6.61
N GLU A 107 -14.48 0.80 -5.47
CA GLU A 107 -15.77 1.07 -4.81
C GLU A 107 -15.81 2.49 -4.21
N LEU A 108 -14.74 2.94 -3.55
CA LEU A 108 -14.65 4.30 -3.00
C LEU A 108 -14.66 5.37 -4.10
N ARG A 109 -14.03 5.10 -5.24
CA ARG A 109 -14.12 5.93 -6.43
C ARG A 109 -15.57 6.11 -6.90
N LYS A 110 -16.37 5.04 -6.91
CA LYS A 110 -17.80 5.12 -7.27
C LYS A 110 -18.55 6.04 -6.30
N VAL A 111 -18.27 5.94 -5.00
CA VAL A 111 -18.85 6.87 -4.01
C VAL A 111 -18.56 8.33 -4.38
N CYS A 112 -17.33 8.63 -4.81
CA CYS A 112 -16.96 9.99 -5.22
C CYS A 112 -17.75 10.45 -6.46
N VAL A 113 -17.89 9.59 -7.48
CA VAL A 113 -18.67 9.88 -8.68
C VAL A 113 -20.15 10.12 -8.34
N ASP A 114 -20.75 9.28 -7.51
CA ASP A 114 -22.15 9.34 -7.12
C ASP A 114 -22.46 10.62 -6.30
N ASN A 115 -21.45 11.15 -5.61
CA ASN A 115 -21.55 12.42 -4.88
C ASN A 115 -21.08 13.64 -5.70
N GLY A 116 -20.79 13.46 -7.00
CA GLY A 116 -20.46 14.53 -7.94
C GLY A 116 -19.04 15.09 -7.80
N ASP A 117 -18.12 14.36 -7.15
CA ASP A 117 -16.72 14.77 -6.98
C ASP A 117 -15.78 13.97 -7.92
N ILE A 118 -15.72 14.42 -9.16
CA ILE A 118 -14.87 13.82 -10.18
C ILE A 118 -13.37 14.05 -9.91
N LEU A 119 -13.01 15.10 -9.17
CA LEU A 119 -11.60 15.36 -8.83
C LEU A 119 -11.08 14.30 -7.86
N THR A 120 -11.87 13.98 -6.85
CA THR A 120 -11.54 12.89 -5.91
C THR A 120 -11.60 11.52 -6.61
N ALA A 121 -12.56 11.30 -7.53
CA ALA A 121 -12.59 10.06 -8.32
C ALA A 121 -11.33 9.87 -9.17
N LYS A 122 -10.80 10.94 -9.78
CA LYS A 122 -9.52 10.88 -10.52
C LYS A 122 -8.31 10.66 -9.61
N LEU A 123 -8.32 11.18 -8.39
CA LEU A 123 -7.29 10.89 -7.41
C LEU A 123 -7.22 9.37 -7.13
N PHE A 124 -8.37 8.74 -6.88
CA PHE A 124 -8.44 7.28 -6.75
C PHE A 124 -7.93 6.55 -8.00
N GLU A 125 -8.28 7.00 -9.21
CA GLU A 125 -7.79 6.39 -10.45
C GLU A 125 -6.26 6.44 -10.57
N THR A 126 -5.65 7.56 -10.17
CA THR A 126 -4.19 7.70 -10.16
C THR A 126 -3.55 6.72 -9.20
N ILE A 127 -4.04 6.66 -7.95
CA ILE A 127 -3.50 5.77 -6.92
C ILE A 127 -3.73 4.31 -7.29
N ILE A 128 -4.90 3.91 -7.79
CA ILE A 128 -5.15 2.55 -8.30
C ILE A 128 -4.11 2.14 -9.35
N GLY A 129 -3.69 3.06 -10.22
CA GLY A 129 -2.63 2.78 -11.19
C GLY A 129 -1.27 2.50 -10.54
N GLU A 130 -0.95 3.14 -9.42
CA GLU A 130 0.27 2.90 -8.65
C GLU A 130 0.17 1.60 -7.84
N GLU A 131 -0.98 1.30 -7.22
CA GLU A 131 -1.23 0.02 -6.54
C GLU A 131 -1.14 -1.18 -7.49
N GLN A 132 -1.54 -1.02 -8.75
CA GLN A 132 -1.36 -2.07 -9.75
C GLN A 132 0.12 -2.39 -10.02
N ILE A 133 1.01 -1.40 -9.91
CA ILE A 133 2.46 -1.61 -10.02
C ILE A 133 2.97 -2.39 -8.81
N HIS A 134 2.50 -2.08 -7.61
CA HIS A 134 2.84 -2.81 -6.38
C HIS A 134 2.36 -4.27 -6.47
N LEU A 135 1.10 -4.48 -6.85
CA LEU A 135 0.53 -5.82 -7.05
C LEU A 135 1.37 -6.65 -8.03
N ASN A 136 1.70 -6.09 -9.19
CA ASN A 136 2.51 -6.78 -10.19
C ASN A 136 3.90 -7.15 -9.65
N TYR A 137 4.51 -6.29 -8.82
CA TYR A 137 5.78 -6.58 -8.17
C TYR A 137 5.65 -7.75 -7.18
N PHE A 138 4.65 -7.74 -6.31
CA PHE A 138 4.44 -8.80 -5.32
C PHE A 138 4.10 -10.13 -5.99
N ASP A 139 3.25 -10.14 -7.01
CA ASP A 139 2.93 -11.32 -7.81
C ASP A 139 4.18 -11.91 -8.45
N ASN A 140 5.00 -11.09 -9.11
CA ASN A 140 6.22 -11.55 -9.77
C ASN A 140 7.21 -12.18 -8.78
N ILE A 141 7.40 -11.59 -7.60
CA ILE A 141 8.28 -12.17 -6.57
C ILE A 141 7.69 -13.46 -6.01
N SER A 142 6.38 -13.48 -5.73
CA SER A 142 5.68 -14.69 -5.27
C SER A 142 5.83 -15.85 -6.27
N ASP A 143 5.61 -15.60 -7.56
CA ASP A 143 5.76 -16.57 -8.64
C ASP A 143 7.20 -17.09 -8.76
N HIS A 144 8.21 -16.21 -8.64
CA HIS A 144 9.61 -16.62 -8.64
C HIS A 144 9.97 -17.50 -7.45
N ILE A 145 9.47 -17.17 -6.25
CA ILE A 145 9.67 -17.99 -5.06
C ILE A 145 9.00 -19.36 -5.23
N GLU A 146 7.78 -19.40 -5.78
CA GLU A 146 7.05 -20.63 -5.99
C GLU A 146 7.73 -21.54 -7.04
N THR A 147 8.18 -20.94 -8.15
CA THR A 147 8.73 -21.68 -9.30
C THR A 147 10.17 -22.08 -9.09
N LEU A 148 11.01 -21.23 -8.52
CA LEU A 148 12.46 -21.38 -8.40
C LEU A 148 12.94 -21.71 -6.98
N GLY A 149 12.10 -21.47 -5.97
CA GLY A 149 12.37 -21.78 -4.56
C GLY A 149 13.69 -21.22 -4.06
N ASP A 150 14.47 -22.08 -3.39
CA ASP A 150 15.74 -21.71 -2.77
C ASP A 150 16.78 -21.19 -3.77
N THR A 151 16.67 -21.58 -5.05
CA THR A 151 17.57 -21.09 -6.10
C THR A 151 17.41 -19.59 -6.32
N PHE A 152 16.18 -19.09 -6.32
CA PHE A 152 15.88 -17.67 -6.43
C PHE A 152 16.34 -16.91 -5.18
N LEU A 153 15.97 -17.39 -4.01
CA LEU A 153 16.29 -16.76 -2.73
C LEU A 153 17.81 -16.71 -2.50
N SER A 154 18.55 -17.77 -2.83
CA SER A 154 20.01 -17.81 -2.71
C SER A 154 20.69 -16.78 -3.60
N LYS A 155 20.18 -16.54 -4.82
CA LYS A 155 20.73 -15.50 -5.72
C LYS A 155 20.54 -14.10 -5.17
N ILE A 156 19.39 -13.81 -4.60
CA ILE A 156 19.09 -12.51 -4.00
C ILE A 156 19.97 -12.25 -2.78
N CYS A 157 20.19 -13.23 -1.92
CA CYS A 157 21.14 -13.14 -0.80
C CYS A 157 22.57 -12.87 -1.27
N LEU A 158 23.04 -13.56 -2.29
CA LEU A 158 24.44 -13.48 -2.77
C LEU A 158 24.76 -12.13 -3.45
N LEU A 159 23.78 -11.47 -4.05
CA LEU A 159 23.98 -10.17 -4.69
C LEU A 159 24.20 -9.02 -3.69
N TYR A 160 23.89 -9.23 -2.42
CA TYR A 160 23.96 -8.20 -1.38
C TYR A 160 25.18 -8.33 -0.43
N THR A 161 26.13 -9.20 -0.70
CA THR A 161 27.34 -9.40 0.10
C THR A 161 28.44 -8.34 -0.12
N SER A 162 28.12 -7.16 -0.62
CA SER A 162 29.01 -6.00 -0.47
C SER A 162 28.93 -5.53 0.98
N PRO A 163 30.04 -5.50 1.74
CA PRO A 163 30.01 -4.97 3.09
C PRO A 163 29.58 -3.52 3.03
N SER A 164 28.36 -3.24 3.48
CA SER A 164 27.93 -1.87 3.74
C SER A 164 28.81 -1.34 4.86
N PRO A 165 29.52 -0.22 4.70
CA PRO A 165 30.23 0.40 5.81
C PRO A 165 29.19 0.80 6.85
N ARG A 166 29.29 0.21 8.05
CA ARG A 166 28.53 0.61 9.22
C ARG A 166 29.03 1.96 9.72
#